data_8b5dc3744b32a9826f058852c5a002a9
#
_entry.id   8b5dc3744b32a9826f058852c5a002a9
#
_cell.length_a   1.000
_cell.length_b   1.000
_cell.length_c   1.000
_cell.angle_alpha   90.00
_cell.angle_beta   90.00
_cell.angle_gamma   90.00
#
_symmetry.space_group_name_H-M   'P 1'
#
loop_
_entity.id
_entity.type
_entity.pdbx_description
1 polymer ?
#
loop_
_entity_poly.entity_id
_entity_poly.type
_entity_poly.pdbx_seq_one_letter_code
_entity_poly.pdbx_strand_id
1 'polypeptide(L)'
;MYGRMDLSHFDKSRSEALLLDRRNFVRLALGTGAGLVIGGWLPATAARAGAAAAASGDGIFTPYVTITPDNVVTVLVKHQDKGQGIATGLSTLVAEELDADWAQVKPEFAPANVELYKNFAFGVQGTGGSTAIANSWEQYRKAGAAARAMIVEAAAKRWGVAADTVKVEKGVVTSGSNKATLGELAKEAAAVPVPVEPKLKTPEQFTYIGKSFPRLDSVAKTTGARIYTQDIQLPGMLVATLARSPKFGGTVKSVDDKAARAVKGVVDVVTTSRGVAVLASSTYAAIKARELLDI
;
A
#
# COMPACT_ATOMS: atom_id res chain seq x y z
N MET A 1 -12.58 35.44 -16.53
CA MET A 1 -13.52 35.03 -15.46
C MET A 1 -13.53 33.50 -15.44
N TYR A 2 -12.90 32.90 -14.46
CA TYR A 2 -12.87 31.43 -14.32
C TYR A 2 -14.16 31.02 -13.63
N GLY A 3 -15.06 30.34 -14.36
CA GLY A 3 -16.21 29.68 -13.75
C GLY A 3 -15.68 28.60 -12.78
N ARG A 4 -15.96 28.75 -11.50
CA ARG A 4 -15.75 27.69 -10.52
C ARG A 4 -16.65 26.51 -10.91
N MET A 5 -16.02 25.36 -11.16
CA MET A 5 -16.75 24.11 -11.26
C MET A 5 -17.45 23.89 -9.92
N ASP A 6 -18.78 23.87 -9.94
CA ASP A 6 -19.57 23.60 -8.75
C ASP A 6 -19.45 22.10 -8.42
N LEU A 7 -18.65 21.80 -7.41
CA LEU A 7 -18.45 20.46 -6.87
C LEU A 7 -19.47 20.13 -5.77
N SER A 8 -20.57 20.88 -5.65
CA SER A 8 -21.58 20.69 -4.60
C SER A 8 -22.31 19.34 -4.67
N HIS A 9 -22.19 18.60 -5.78
CA HIS A 9 -22.74 17.25 -5.95
C HIS A 9 -21.77 16.13 -5.55
N PHE A 10 -20.53 16.43 -5.16
CA PHE A 10 -19.70 15.45 -4.52
C PHE A 10 -20.14 15.31 -3.06
N ASP A 11 -20.80 14.20 -2.78
CA ASP A 11 -21.22 13.84 -1.43
C ASP A 11 -20.00 13.79 -0.49
N LYS A 12 -19.81 14.84 0.30
CA LYS A 12 -18.74 14.94 1.30
C LYS A 12 -18.79 13.80 2.32
N SER A 13 -19.95 13.18 2.53
CA SER A 13 -20.11 12.07 3.46
C SER A 13 -19.37 10.81 3.02
N ARG A 14 -19.18 10.61 1.70
CA ARG A 14 -18.40 9.50 1.15
C ARG A 14 -16.90 9.75 1.13
N SER A 15 -16.45 10.98 1.05
CA SER A 15 -15.03 11.33 1.14
C SER A 15 -14.53 11.30 2.59
N GLU A 16 -15.37 11.61 3.57
CA GLU A 16 -15.04 11.48 5.00
C GLU A 16 -14.98 10.02 5.45
N ALA A 17 -15.75 9.12 4.83
CA ALA A 17 -15.69 7.68 5.14
C ALA A 17 -14.38 6.99 4.67
N LEU A 18 -13.60 7.63 3.79
CA LEU A 18 -12.29 7.14 3.31
C LEU A 18 -11.10 7.85 3.96
N LEU A 19 -11.33 8.91 4.71
CA LEU A 19 -10.33 9.51 5.60
C LEU A 19 -10.36 8.74 6.92
N LEU A 20 -9.83 7.50 6.90
CA LEU A 20 -9.48 6.79 8.11
C LEU A 20 -8.41 7.64 8.82
N ASP A 21 -8.85 8.44 9.77
CA ASP A 21 -7.98 9.09 10.70
C ASP A 21 -7.16 8.00 11.43
N ARG A 22 -5.96 8.35 11.90
CA ARG A 22 -5.01 7.44 12.57
C ARG A 22 -5.68 6.62 13.68
N ARG A 23 -6.60 7.23 14.41
CA ARG A 23 -7.32 6.63 15.54
C ARG A 23 -8.36 5.60 15.06
N ASN A 24 -9.02 5.85 13.95
CA ASN A 24 -10.02 4.97 13.36
C ASN A 24 -9.39 3.81 12.59
N PHE A 25 -8.22 3.99 11.97
CA PHE A 25 -7.46 2.89 11.36
C PHE A 25 -6.99 1.88 12.42
N VAL A 26 -6.42 2.38 13.52
CA VAL A 26 -6.01 1.52 14.64
C VAL A 26 -7.23 0.84 15.30
N ARG A 27 -8.35 1.55 15.45
CA ARG A 27 -9.61 0.97 15.96
C ARG A 27 -10.21 -0.04 15.01
N LEU A 28 -10.13 0.16 13.70
CA LEU A 28 -10.60 -0.79 12.69
C LEU A 28 -9.75 -2.08 12.73
N ALA A 29 -8.43 -1.95 12.81
CA ALA A 29 -7.51 -3.08 12.96
C ALA A 29 -7.72 -3.84 14.26
N LEU A 30 -8.12 -3.15 15.35
CA LEU A 30 -8.44 -3.76 16.63
C LEU A 30 -9.89 -4.26 16.74
N GLY A 31 -10.81 -3.74 15.93
CA GLY A 31 -12.25 -4.04 15.97
C GLY A 31 -12.70 -5.19 15.09
N THR A 32 -11.93 -5.58 14.07
CA THR A 32 -12.26 -6.66 13.13
C THR A 32 -11.65 -8.01 13.45
N GLY A 33 -10.98 -8.13 14.57
CA GLY A 33 -10.32 -9.35 15.02
C GLY A 33 -8.91 -9.04 15.51
N ALA A 34 -8.53 -9.60 16.62
CA ALA A 34 -7.25 -9.34 17.27
C ALA A 34 -6.09 -9.71 16.35
N GLY A 35 -5.58 -8.74 15.60
CA GLY A 35 -4.40 -8.85 14.75
C GLY A 35 -3.23 -8.06 15.32
N LEU A 36 -2.01 -8.46 15.03
CA LEU A 36 -0.80 -7.73 15.34
C LEU A 36 -0.52 -6.73 14.21
N VAL A 37 -0.58 -5.43 14.53
CA VAL A 37 -0.16 -4.36 13.62
C VAL A 37 1.17 -3.82 14.11
N ILE A 38 2.22 -4.00 13.32
CA ILE A 38 3.56 -3.59 13.70
C ILE A 38 3.94 -2.33 12.95
N GLY A 39 4.23 -1.30 13.72
CA GLY A 39 4.67 0.00 13.22
C GLY A 39 6.04 -0.06 12.56
N GLY A 40 6.19 0.72 11.49
CA GLY A 40 7.45 0.82 10.77
C GLY A 40 8.48 1.66 11.51
N TRP A 41 9.72 1.40 11.15
CA TRP A 41 10.88 2.06 11.68
C TRP A 41 11.00 3.50 11.18
N LEU A 42 11.10 4.43 12.10
CA LEU A 42 11.40 5.83 11.83
C LEU A 42 12.90 6.11 12.06
N PRO A 43 13.52 7.10 11.36
CA PRO A 43 14.87 7.56 11.70
C PRO A 43 14.98 7.95 13.17
N ALA A 44 16.17 7.87 13.76
CA ALA A 44 16.38 8.03 15.20
C ALA A 44 15.80 9.33 15.82
N THR A 45 15.65 10.40 15.05
CA THR A 45 14.99 11.64 15.47
C THR A 45 13.47 11.51 15.56
N ALA A 46 12.86 10.66 14.74
CA ALA A 46 11.44 10.36 14.79
C ALA A 46 11.13 9.19 15.76
N ALA A 47 12.11 8.32 16.04
CA ALA A 47 12.00 7.27 17.05
C ALA A 47 11.90 7.86 18.48
N ARG A 48 12.55 8.99 18.78
CA ARG A 48 12.38 9.71 20.04
C ARG A 48 10.98 10.32 20.18
N ALA A 49 10.41 10.84 19.10
CA ALA A 49 9.01 11.31 19.09
C ALA A 49 8.02 10.12 19.17
N GLY A 50 8.35 8.99 18.54
CA GLY A 50 7.56 7.75 18.60
C GLY A 50 7.60 7.08 19.97
N ALA A 51 8.75 7.06 20.65
CA ALA A 51 8.90 6.54 22.00
C ALA A 51 8.18 7.43 23.04
N ALA A 52 8.24 8.76 22.88
CA ALA A 52 7.46 9.69 23.70
C ALA A 52 5.96 9.57 23.44
N ALA A 53 5.55 9.32 22.18
CA ALA A 53 4.16 9.12 21.80
C ALA A 53 3.62 7.73 22.20
N ALA A 54 4.47 6.69 22.25
CA ALA A 54 4.12 5.38 22.81
C ALA A 54 3.91 5.46 24.34
N ALA A 55 4.67 6.31 25.04
CA ALA A 55 4.50 6.57 26.46
C ALA A 55 3.23 7.40 26.78
N SER A 56 2.72 8.19 25.81
CA SER A 56 1.50 9.00 25.93
C SER A 56 0.23 8.29 25.43
N GLY A 57 0.34 7.07 24.93
CA GLY A 57 -0.78 6.35 24.28
C GLY A 57 -1.11 6.85 22.87
N ASP A 58 -0.40 7.85 22.36
CA ASP A 58 -0.57 8.44 21.04
C ASP A 58 0.46 7.95 20.01
N GLY A 59 0.93 6.70 20.14
CA GLY A 59 1.98 6.10 19.31
C GLY A 59 1.73 6.24 17.80
N ILE A 60 2.66 6.88 17.10
CA ILE A 60 2.68 6.94 15.63
C ILE A 60 3.26 5.61 15.14
N PHE A 61 2.40 4.62 14.92
CA PHE A 61 2.78 3.39 14.25
C PHE A 61 2.59 3.56 12.75
N THR A 62 3.66 3.27 11.97
CA THR A 62 3.57 3.08 10.53
C THR A 62 3.36 1.58 10.31
N PRO A 63 2.15 1.09 10.05
CA PRO A 63 1.92 -0.34 9.90
C PRO A 63 2.45 -0.81 8.55
N TYR A 64 3.57 -1.54 8.55
CA TYR A 64 4.04 -2.26 7.37
C TYR A 64 3.65 -3.74 7.42
N VAL A 65 3.28 -4.25 8.59
CA VAL A 65 2.97 -5.66 8.80
C VAL A 65 1.74 -5.78 9.69
N THR A 66 0.78 -6.57 9.23
CA THR A 66 -0.38 -6.99 10.01
C THR A 66 -0.45 -8.51 10.01
N ILE A 67 -0.71 -9.11 11.16
CA ILE A 67 -0.94 -10.55 11.31
C ILE A 67 -2.33 -10.73 11.89
N THR A 68 -3.19 -11.43 11.14
CA THR A 68 -4.59 -11.68 11.55
C THR A 68 -4.75 -13.06 12.21
N PRO A 69 -5.80 -13.27 13.02
CA PRO A 69 -6.02 -14.56 13.72
C PRO A 69 -6.14 -15.77 12.78
N ASP A 70 -6.56 -15.56 11.54
CA ASP A 70 -6.60 -16.57 10.47
C ASP A 70 -5.23 -16.85 9.84
N ASN A 71 -4.16 -16.37 10.50
CA ASN A 71 -2.77 -16.61 10.15
C ASN A 71 -2.32 -16.00 8.81
N VAL A 72 -2.98 -14.92 8.36
CA VAL A 72 -2.54 -14.14 7.19
C VAL A 72 -1.58 -13.05 7.64
N VAL A 73 -0.44 -12.96 6.95
CA VAL A 73 0.56 -11.91 7.10
C VAL A 73 0.41 -10.91 5.97
N THR A 74 -0.18 -9.77 6.24
CA THR A 74 -0.34 -8.67 5.26
C THR A 74 0.85 -7.73 5.36
N VAL A 75 1.50 -7.50 4.21
CA VAL A 75 2.60 -6.54 4.08
C VAL A 75 2.13 -5.31 3.33
N LEU A 76 2.11 -4.15 3.99
CA LEU A 76 1.77 -2.87 3.38
C LEU A 76 2.95 -2.34 2.56
N VAL A 77 2.79 -2.36 1.25
CA VAL A 77 3.81 -1.96 0.25
C VAL A 77 3.69 -0.46 -0.03
N LYS A 78 4.67 0.32 0.41
CA LYS A 78 4.66 1.79 0.28
C LYS A 78 5.02 2.31 -1.13
N HIS A 79 5.46 1.44 -2.01
CA HIS A 79 5.84 1.76 -3.38
C HIS A 79 4.89 1.12 -4.39
N GLN A 80 4.58 1.83 -5.47
CA GLN A 80 3.75 1.29 -6.54
C GLN A 80 4.49 0.22 -7.34
N ASP A 81 3.79 -0.84 -7.70
CA ASP A 81 4.27 -1.84 -8.65
C ASP A 81 3.90 -1.41 -10.08
N LYS A 82 4.93 -1.21 -10.89
CA LYS A 82 4.83 -0.89 -12.33
C LYS A 82 5.31 -2.07 -13.20
N GLY A 83 5.31 -3.29 -12.61
CA GLY A 83 5.85 -4.51 -13.22
C GLY A 83 7.22 -4.91 -12.69
N GLN A 84 7.91 -4.05 -11.93
CA GLN A 84 9.24 -4.32 -11.37
C GLN A 84 9.25 -5.31 -10.20
N GLY A 85 8.09 -5.68 -9.64
CA GLY A 85 7.98 -6.72 -8.62
C GLY A 85 8.14 -6.25 -7.19
N ILE A 86 7.93 -4.97 -6.90
CA ILE A 86 8.10 -4.42 -5.56
C ILE A 86 7.15 -5.02 -4.53
N ALA A 87 5.95 -5.42 -4.95
CA ALA A 87 4.99 -6.10 -4.07
C ALA A 87 5.60 -7.39 -3.51
N THR A 88 6.21 -8.23 -4.36
CA THR A 88 6.93 -9.41 -3.93
C THR A 88 8.20 -9.05 -3.17
N GLY A 89 8.98 -8.08 -3.68
CA GLY A 89 10.28 -7.71 -3.10
C GLY A 89 10.19 -7.24 -1.65
N LEU A 90 9.26 -6.33 -1.32
CA LEU A 90 9.09 -5.87 0.07
C LEU A 90 8.48 -6.94 0.97
N SER A 91 7.57 -7.76 0.43
CA SER A 91 7.02 -8.90 1.17
C SER A 91 8.10 -9.92 1.53
N THR A 92 9.09 -10.12 0.64
CA THR A 92 10.23 -10.99 0.90
C THR A 92 11.02 -10.54 2.13
N LEU A 93 11.27 -9.24 2.28
CA LEU A 93 12.04 -8.69 3.40
C LEU A 93 11.35 -8.95 4.75
N VAL A 94 10.03 -8.82 4.78
CA VAL A 94 9.24 -9.10 5.98
C VAL A 94 9.16 -10.60 6.26
N ALA A 95 8.84 -11.41 5.24
CA ALA A 95 8.74 -12.86 5.39
C ALA A 95 10.04 -13.49 5.87
N GLU A 96 11.17 -12.99 5.36
CA GLU A 96 12.51 -13.42 5.79
C GLU A 96 12.70 -13.24 7.29
N GLU A 97 12.52 -12.03 7.78
CA GLU A 97 12.82 -11.69 9.17
C GLU A 97 11.77 -12.22 10.16
N LEU A 98 10.52 -12.37 9.71
CA LEU A 98 9.43 -12.92 10.51
C LEU A 98 9.46 -14.45 10.58
N ASP A 99 10.21 -15.13 9.72
CA ASP A 99 10.13 -16.58 9.50
C ASP A 99 8.71 -17.05 9.10
N ALA A 100 7.99 -16.22 8.35
CA ALA A 100 6.64 -16.52 7.87
C ALA A 100 6.66 -17.60 6.77
N ASP A 101 5.59 -18.41 6.66
CA ASP A 101 5.38 -19.21 5.46
C ASP A 101 5.01 -18.30 4.29
N TRP A 102 5.65 -18.50 3.13
CA TRP A 102 5.37 -17.72 1.94
C TRP A 102 3.90 -17.76 1.50
N ALA A 103 3.23 -18.88 1.72
CA ALA A 103 1.83 -19.07 1.36
C ALA A 103 0.86 -18.17 2.17
N GLN A 104 1.25 -17.76 3.38
CA GLN A 104 0.42 -16.90 4.23
C GLN A 104 0.65 -15.40 3.99
N VAL A 105 1.67 -15.03 3.18
CA VAL A 105 2.05 -13.63 2.95
C VAL A 105 1.23 -13.02 1.83
N LYS A 106 0.61 -11.87 2.10
CA LYS A 106 -0.18 -11.09 1.14
C LYS A 106 0.32 -9.65 1.06
N PRO A 107 0.64 -9.13 -0.14
CA PRO A 107 0.96 -7.72 -0.31
C PRO A 107 -0.32 -6.89 -0.45
N GLU A 108 -0.37 -5.77 0.24
CA GLU A 108 -1.36 -4.71 0.01
C GLU A 108 -0.64 -3.39 -0.22
N PHE A 109 -1.18 -2.54 -1.10
CA PHE A 109 -0.56 -1.23 -1.33
C PHE A 109 -0.98 -0.25 -0.24
N ALA A 110 0.01 0.47 0.30
CA ALA A 110 -0.23 1.48 1.32
C ALA A 110 -1.12 2.61 0.78
N PRO A 111 -2.03 3.14 1.61
CA PRO A 111 -2.85 4.28 1.24
C PRO A 111 -2.03 5.56 1.06
N ALA A 112 -2.64 6.58 0.46
CA ALA A 112 -2.02 7.89 0.31
C ALA A 112 -1.82 8.55 1.69
N ASN A 113 -0.59 8.49 2.20
CA ASN A 113 -0.17 9.17 3.42
C ASN A 113 1.34 9.40 3.37
N VAL A 114 1.75 10.61 2.99
CA VAL A 114 3.15 10.96 2.80
C VAL A 114 3.97 10.89 4.10
N GLU A 115 3.36 11.20 5.23
CA GLU A 115 4.07 11.18 6.53
C GLU A 115 4.49 9.76 6.90
N LEU A 116 3.63 8.77 6.59
CA LEU A 116 3.87 7.37 6.92
C LEU A 116 4.68 6.63 5.84
N TYR A 117 4.40 6.91 4.56
CA TYR A 117 4.85 6.07 3.46
C TYR A 117 5.75 6.77 2.45
N LYS A 118 6.32 7.94 2.79
CA LYS A 118 7.25 8.65 1.90
C LYS A 118 8.46 7.79 1.54
N ASN A 119 8.91 7.98 0.32
CA ASN A 119 10.25 7.58 -0.10
C ASN A 119 11.24 8.61 0.46
N PHE A 120 12.15 8.18 1.32
CA PHE A 120 13.08 9.09 1.98
C PHE A 120 14.05 9.80 1.01
N ALA A 121 14.31 9.20 -0.17
CA ALA A 121 15.12 9.83 -1.19
C ALA A 121 14.43 11.05 -1.84
N PHE A 122 13.10 11.08 -1.84
CA PHE A 122 12.32 12.13 -2.51
C PHE A 122 11.52 13.03 -1.54
N GLY A 123 11.35 12.61 -0.29
CA GLY A 123 10.49 13.31 0.66
C GLY A 123 8.99 13.20 0.39
N VAL A 124 8.58 12.47 -0.66
CA VAL A 124 7.19 12.24 -1.06
C VAL A 124 6.90 10.75 -1.21
N GLN A 125 5.62 10.38 -1.23
CA GLN A 125 5.20 9.01 -1.52
C GLN A 125 5.32 8.77 -3.03
N GLY A 126 6.47 8.25 -3.45
CA GLY A 126 6.81 8.10 -4.86
C GLY A 126 7.67 6.87 -5.15
N THR A 127 7.57 6.40 -6.40
CA THR A 127 8.33 5.24 -6.90
C THR A 127 9.11 5.64 -8.14
N GLY A 128 10.43 5.65 -8.05
CA GLY A 128 11.32 6.04 -9.14
C GLY A 128 12.79 5.87 -8.76
N GLY A 129 13.69 6.16 -9.69
CA GLY A 129 15.14 6.16 -9.47
C GLY A 129 15.73 4.85 -8.94
N SER A 130 15.05 3.72 -9.13
CA SER A 130 15.42 2.39 -8.59
C SER A 130 15.60 2.37 -7.06
N THR A 131 14.94 3.29 -6.34
CA THR A 131 15.11 3.46 -4.89
C THR A 131 14.19 2.56 -4.05
N ALA A 132 13.21 1.90 -4.64
CA ALA A 132 12.14 1.24 -3.90
C ALA A 132 12.65 0.18 -2.91
N ILE A 133 13.51 -0.76 -3.31
CA ILE A 133 14.13 -1.72 -2.40
C ILE A 133 15.20 -1.05 -1.54
N ALA A 134 16.12 -0.29 -2.13
CA ALA A 134 17.24 0.33 -1.41
C ALA A 134 16.75 1.25 -0.27
N ASN A 135 15.72 2.04 -0.51
CA ASN A 135 15.10 2.92 0.49
C ASN A 135 14.35 2.16 1.60
N SER A 136 13.90 0.94 1.31
CA SER A 136 13.02 0.18 2.20
C SER A 136 13.70 -1.04 2.82
N TRP A 137 14.94 -1.37 2.42
CA TRP A 137 15.66 -2.56 2.83
C TRP A 137 15.69 -2.76 4.34
N GLU A 138 16.24 -1.80 5.04
CA GLU A 138 16.34 -1.88 6.49
C GLU A 138 14.98 -1.75 7.18
N GLN A 139 14.12 -0.87 6.66
CA GLN A 139 12.81 -0.58 7.23
C GLN A 139 11.90 -1.81 7.27
N TYR A 140 11.81 -2.57 6.17
CA TYR A 140 10.94 -3.75 6.09
C TYR A 140 11.54 -4.95 6.81
N ARG A 141 12.87 -5.08 6.79
CA ARG A 141 13.55 -6.09 7.59
C ARG A 141 13.32 -5.85 9.09
N LYS A 142 13.53 -4.63 9.56
CA LYS A 142 13.26 -4.28 10.97
C LYS A 142 11.80 -4.50 11.36
N ALA A 143 10.85 -4.21 10.46
CA ALA A 143 9.43 -4.48 10.71
C ALA A 143 9.16 -5.99 10.89
N GLY A 144 9.70 -6.83 10.03
CA GLY A 144 9.60 -8.30 10.14
C GLY A 144 10.26 -8.84 11.40
N ALA A 145 11.49 -8.38 11.71
CA ALA A 145 12.22 -8.80 12.89
C ALA A 145 11.56 -8.35 14.20
N ALA A 146 10.99 -7.15 14.24
CA ALA A 146 10.22 -6.67 15.38
C ALA A 146 8.96 -7.53 15.60
N ALA A 147 8.25 -7.85 14.52
CA ALA A 147 7.09 -8.75 14.58
C ALA A 147 7.47 -10.10 15.18
N ARG A 148 8.55 -10.69 14.69
CA ARG A 148 9.06 -11.96 15.22
C ARG A 148 9.41 -11.88 16.70
N ALA A 149 10.11 -10.83 17.12
CA ALA A 149 10.47 -10.65 18.52
C ALA A 149 9.25 -10.53 19.43
N MET A 150 8.22 -9.79 19.01
CA MET A 150 6.96 -9.65 19.76
C MET A 150 6.19 -10.97 19.84
N ILE A 151 6.16 -11.75 18.76
CA ILE A 151 5.56 -13.11 18.73
C ILE A 151 6.31 -14.05 19.68
N VAL A 152 7.64 -14.05 19.65
CA VAL A 152 8.47 -14.87 20.53
C VAL A 152 8.23 -14.53 22.01
N GLU A 153 8.18 -13.25 22.34
CA GLU A 153 7.92 -12.80 23.71
C GLU A 153 6.51 -13.17 24.18
N ALA A 154 5.51 -13.04 23.29
CA ALA A 154 4.13 -13.46 23.59
C ALA A 154 4.04 -14.97 23.83
N ALA A 155 4.69 -15.76 22.99
CA ALA A 155 4.75 -17.22 23.16
C ALA A 155 5.46 -17.63 24.46
N ALA A 156 6.59 -17.00 24.75
CA ALA A 156 7.35 -17.24 25.99
C ALA A 156 6.49 -16.98 27.23
N LYS A 157 5.76 -15.85 27.25
CA LYS A 157 4.82 -15.52 28.32
C LYS A 157 3.65 -16.50 28.43
N ARG A 158 3.03 -16.85 27.28
CA ARG A 158 1.91 -17.80 27.24
C ARG A 158 2.28 -19.17 27.76
N TRP A 159 3.50 -19.64 27.48
CA TRP A 159 3.96 -20.98 27.84
C TRP A 159 4.79 -21.04 29.12
N GLY A 160 5.16 -19.90 29.69
CA GLY A 160 6.01 -19.83 30.88
C GLY A 160 7.43 -20.34 30.65
N VAL A 161 7.97 -20.10 29.46
CA VAL A 161 9.32 -20.55 29.05
C VAL A 161 10.23 -19.35 28.76
N ALA A 162 11.55 -19.59 28.71
CA ALA A 162 12.49 -18.56 28.31
C ALA A 162 12.36 -18.26 26.80
N ALA A 163 12.43 -16.96 26.42
CA ALA A 163 12.23 -16.52 25.03
C ALA A 163 13.26 -17.13 24.04
N ASP A 164 14.46 -17.42 24.48
CA ASP A 164 15.53 -18.04 23.70
C ASP A 164 15.25 -19.52 23.33
N THR A 165 14.32 -20.18 24.04
CA THR A 165 13.84 -21.53 23.72
C THR A 165 12.76 -21.54 22.65
N VAL A 166 12.14 -20.38 22.38
CA VAL A 166 11.08 -20.25 21.39
C VAL A 166 11.68 -20.12 19.99
N LYS A 167 11.21 -20.95 19.07
CA LYS A 167 11.61 -20.94 17.65
C LYS A 167 10.43 -20.57 16.78
N VAL A 168 10.70 -19.82 15.72
CA VAL A 168 9.73 -19.53 14.65
C VAL A 168 10.29 -20.11 13.36
N GLU A 169 9.51 -20.92 12.69
CA GLU A 169 9.89 -21.53 11.41
C GLU A 169 8.64 -21.70 10.54
N LYS A 170 8.68 -21.18 9.32
CA LYS A 170 7.56 -21.23 8.36
C LYS A 170 6.20 -20.88 8.97
N GLY A 171 6.16 -19.79 9.72
CA GLY A 171 4.92 -19.30 10.34
C GLY A 171 4.43 -20.12 11.53
N VAL A 172 5.21 -21.06 12.01
CA VAL A 172 4.92 -21.91 13.18
C VAL A 172 5.88 -21.56 14.31
N VAL A 173 5.32 -21.33 15.50
CA VAL A 173 6.04 -21.02 16.73
C VAL A 173 6.07 -22.25 17.63
N THR A 174 7.25 -22.62 18.12
CA THR A 174 7.43 -23.83 18.92
C THR A 174 8.36 -23.61 20.11
N SER A 175 8.13 -24.33 21.24
CA SER A 175 9.08 -24.48 22.34
C SER A 175 8.78 -25.79 23.09
N GLY A 176 9.69 -26.76 23.02
CA GLY A 176 9.45 -28.12 23.52
C GLY A 176 8.25 -28.76 22.83
N SER A 177 7.23 -29.13 23.62
CA SER A 177 5.95 -29.67 23.11
C SER A 177 4.93 -28.60 22.73
N ASN A 178 5.17 -27.34 23.09
CA ASN A 178 4.26 -26.23 22.79
C ASN A 178 4.35 -25.85 21.32
N LYS A 179 3.18 -25.52 20.72
CA LYS A 179 3.06 -25.11 19.34
C LYS A 179 1.93 -24.12 19.16
N ALA A 180 2.13 -23.09 18.35
CA ALA A 180 1.10 -22.14 17.91
C ALA A 180 1.45 -21.58 16.52
N THR A 181 0.46 -20.98 15.86
CA THR A 181 0.66 -20.19 14.66
C THR A 181 0.95 -18.72 15.02
N LEU A 182 1.43 -17.94 14.05
CA LEU A 182 1.60 -16.48 14.23
C LEU A 182 0.26 -15.82 14.57
N GLY A 183 -0.82 -16.23 13.88
CA GLY A 183 -2.16 -15.68 14.08
C GLY A 183 -2.74 -15.95 15.47
N GLU A 184 -2.52 -17.15 16.03
CA GLU A 184 -2.95 -17.50 17.40
C GLU A 184 -2.24 -16.66 18.48
N LEU A 185 -1.05 -16.16 18.19
CA LEU A 185 -0.27 -15.33 19.10
C LEU A 185 -0.42 -13.82 18.83
N ALA A 186 -1.06 -13.45 17.74
CA ALA A 186 -1.11 -12.06 17.28
C ALA A 186 -1.70 -11.09 18.31
N LYS A 187 -2.75 -11.51 19.01
CA LYS A 187 -3.39 -10.69 20.06
C LYS A 187 -2.47 -10.39 21.22
N GLU A 188 -1.81 -11.41 21.74
CA GLU A 188 -0.88 -11.26 22.86
C GLU A 188 0.37 -10.50 22.44
N ALA A 189 0.87 -10.76 21.23
CA ALA A 189 2.00 -10.05 20.67
C ALA A 189 1.74 -8.55 20.48
N ALA A 190 0.50 -8.17 20.15
CA ALA A 190 0.09 -6.77 20.06
C ALA A 190 0.22 -6.00 21.37
N ALA A 191 0.20 -6.70 22.51
CA ALA A 191 0.40 -6.13 23.84
C ALA A 191 1.87 -6.04 24.26
N VAL A 192 2.80 -6.61 23.47
CA VAL A 192 4.24 -6.55 23.73
C VAL A 192 4.80 -5.24 23.17
N PRO A 193 5.65 -4.53 23.92
CA PRO A 193 6.32 -3.34 23.40
C PRO A 193 7.15 -3.65 22.14
N VAL A 194 7.05 -2.79 21.14
CA VAL A 194 7.86 -2.92 19.92
C VAL A 194 9.34 -2.71 20.25
N PRO A 195 10.24 -3.64 19.92
CA PRO A 195 11.66 -3.50 20.22
C PRO A 195 12.27 -2.36 19.40
N VAL A 196 13.09 -1.52 20.04
CA VAL A 196 13.74 -0.37 19.40
C VAL A 196 14.75 -0.82 18.34
N GLU A 197 15.57 -1.83 18.65
CA GLU A 197 16.56 -2.41 17.73
C GLU A 197 16.38 -3.95 17.66
N PRO A 198 15.46 -4.41 16.78
CA PRO A 198 15.26 -5.83 16.62
C PRO A 198 16.47 -6.47 15.95
N LYS A 199 16.85 -7.67 16.39
CA LYS A 199 17.96 -8.43 15.80
C LYS A 199 17.57 -8.92 14.40
N LEU A 200 18.31 -8.45 13.40
CA LEU A 200 18.17 -8.89 12.01
C LEU A 200 18.93 -10.19 11.77
N LYS A 201 18.47 -10.99 10.82
CA LYS A 201 19.19 -12.14 10.27
C LYS A 201 20.45 -11.70 9.53
N THR A 202 21.48 -12.55 9.57
CA THR A 202 22.64 -12.41 8.70
C THR A 202 22.38 -13.09 7.34
N PRO A 203 23.17 -12.80 6.29
CA PRO A 203 22.98 -13.41 4.98
C PRO A 203 23.00 -14.96 4.99
N GLU A 204 23.75 -15.56 5.89
CA GLU A 204 23.85 -17.03 6.05
C GLU A 204 22.54 -17.64 6.57
N GLN A 205 21.69 -16.83 7.21
CA GLN A 205 20.40 -17.24 7.76
C GLN A 205 19.24 -17.05 6.79
N PHE A 206 19.49 -16.47 5.59
CA PHE A 206 18.43 -16.16 4.64
C PHE A 206 17.83 -17.43 4.02
N THR A 207 16.49 -17.47 4.06
CA THR A 207 15.68 -18.54 3.46
C THR A 207 14.99 -18.09 2.18
N TYR A 208 14.62 -16.82 2.07
CA TYR A 208 13.95 -16.22 0.91
C TYR A 208 14.85 -15.28 0.12
N ILE A 209 15.59 -14.39 0.79
CA ILE A 209 16.46 -13.42 0.13
C ILE A 209 17.56 -14.13 -0.65
N GLY A 210 17.70 -13.81 -1.92
CA GLY A 210 18.66 -14.45 -2.83
C GLY A 210 18.24 -15.83 -3.35
N LYS A 211 17.02 -16.29 -3.07
CA LYS A 211 16.46 -17.53 -3.60
C LYS A 211 15.40 -17.25 -4.67
N SER A 212 15.13 -18.26 -5.51
CA SER A 212 14.07 -18.20 -6.51
C SER A 212 12.78 -18.79 -5.92
N PHE A 213 11.69 -18.03 -5.98
CA PHE A 213 10.35 -18.46 -5.59
C PHE A 213 9.28 -17.67 -6.37
N PRO A 214 8.01 -18.11 -6.36
CA PRO A 214 6.94 -17.47 -7.12
C PRO A 214 6.67 -16.03 -6.67
N ARG A 215 6.39 -15.15 -7.64
CA ARG A 215 5.90 -13.80 -7.34
C ARG A 215 4.46 -13.86 -6.83
N LEU A 216 4.15 -13.04 -5.83
CA LEU A 216 2.82 -12.98 -5.21
C LEU A 216 1.73 -12.43 -6.14
N ASP A 217 2.11 -11.67 -7.16
CA ASP A 217 1.20 -10.94 -8.05
C ASP A 217 1.04 -11.55 -9.46
N SER A 218 1.79 -12.61 -9.80
CA SER A 218 1.79 -13.19 -11.16
C SER A 218 0.43 -13.73 -11.57
N VAL A 219 -0.22 -14.52 -10.72
CA VAL A 219 -1.50 -15.15 -11.05
C VAL A 219 -2.57 -14.11 -11.38
N ALA A 220 -2.75 -13.10 -10.53
CA ALA A 220 -3.73 -12.05 -10.78
C ALA A 220 -3.44 -11.25 -12.07
N LYS A 221 -2.16 -11.04 -12.41
CA LYS A 221 -1.75 -10.32 -13.63
C LYS A 221 -1.94 -11.14 -14.90
N THR A 222 -1.74 -12.45 -14.84
CA THR A 222 -1.82 -13.32 -16.03
C THR A 222 -3.24 -13.85 -16.31
N THR A 223 -4.12 -13.81 -15.32
CA THR A 223 -5.52 -14.26 -15.45
C THR A 223 -6.51 -13.11 -15.70
N GLY A 224 -6.05 -11.86 -15.74
CA GLY A 224 -6.92 -10.68 -15.86
C GLY A 224 -7.66 -10.30 -14.56
N ALA A 225 -7.38 -10.96 -13.45
CA ALA A 225 -7.99 -10.63 -12.15
C ALA A 225 -7.43 -9.34 -11.53
N ARG A 226 -6.26 -8.88 -11.98
CA ARG A 226 -5.66 -7.64 -11.49
C ARG A 226 -6.36 -6.43 -12.08
N ILE A 227 -6.86 -5.56 -11.22
CA ILE A 227 -7.47 -4.28 -11.60
C ILE A 227 -6.39 -3.21 -11.69
N TYR A 228 -6.33 -2.51 -12.83
CA TYR A 228 -5.49 -1.35 -13.07
C TYR A 228 -6.33 -0.06 -13.12
N THR A 229 -5.67 1.09 -13.13
CA THR A 229 -6.36 2.39 -13.12
C THR A 229 -7.35 2.54 -14.29
N GLN A 230 -7.01 1.98 -15.46
CA GLN A 230 -7.88 2.04 -16.64
C GLN A 230 -9.08 1.09 -16.56
N ASP A 231 -9.07 0.11 -15.68
CA ASP A 231 -10.15 -0.86 -15.49
C ASP A 231 -11.20 -0.35 -14.48
N ILE A 232 -10.92 0.77 -13.82
CA ILE A 232 -11.82 1.34 -12.82
C ILE A 232 -13.06 1.88 -13.51
N GLN A 233 -14.23 1.40 -13.09
CA GLN A 233 -15.54 1.83 -13.56
C GLN A 233 -16.37 2.29 -12.35
N LEU A 234 -16.85 3.54 -12.39
CA LEU A 234 -17.73 4.09 -11.38
C LEU A 234 -19.11 4.40 -11.99
N PRO A 235 -20.20 4.33 -11.23
CA PRO A 235 -21.52 4.73 -11.73
C PRO A 235 -21.50 6.18 -12.26
N GLY A 236 -21.93 6.37 -13.50
CA GLY A 236 -21.95 7.69 -14.16
C GLY A 236 -20.57 8.21 -14.62
N MET A 237 -19.51 7.40 -14.53
CA MET A 237 -18.19 7.81 -15.00
C MET A 237 -18.18 7.99 -16.52
N LEU A 238 -17.56 9.09 -16.96
CA LEU A 238 -17.30 9.37 -18.38
C LEU A 238 -15.81 9.18 -18.67
N VAL A 239 -15.51 8.79 -19.90
CA VAL A 239 -14.15 8.77 -20.42
C VAL A 239 -13.86 10.09 -21.11
N ALA A 240 -12.75 10.73 -20.76
CA ALA A 240 -12.28 11.95 -21.39
C ALA A 240 -11.01 11.69 -22.22
N THR A 241 -11.01 12.13 -23.46
CA THR A 241 -9.79 12.19 -24.30
C THR A 241 -9.47 13.64 -24.62
N LEU A 242 -8.20 14.02 -24.55
CA LEU A 242 -7.77 15.41 -24.71
C LEU A 242 -7.00 15.58 -26.03
N ALA A 243 -7.47 16.49 -26.88
CA ALA A 243 -6.71 17.02 -28.02
C ALA A 243 -5.84 18.17 -27.51
N ARG A 244 -4.53 18.02 -27.59
CA ARG A 244 -3.52 19.00 -27.14
C ARG A 244 -2.86 19.68 -28.31
N SER A 245 -2.38 20.91 -28.11
CA SER A 245 -1.52 21.57 -29.08
C SER A 245 -0.28 20.70 -29.39
N PRO A 246 0.10 20.57 -30.66
CA PRO A 246 1.35 19.92 -31.03
C PRO A 246 2.60 20.73 -30.64
N LYS A 247 2.42 22.01 -30.28
CA LYS A 247 3.49 22.90 -29.82
C LYS A 247 3.36 23.19 -28.33
N PHE A 248 4.49 23.18 -27.63
CA PHE A 248 4.52 23.57 -26.21
C PHE A 248 4.02 25.02 -26.04
N GLY A 249 3.18 25.22 -25.02
CA GLY A 249 2.61 26.52 -24.70
C GLY A 249 1.46 26.97 -25.63
N GLY A 250 1.10 26.16 -26.62
CA GLY A 250 -0.03 26.45 -27.48
C GLY A 250 -1.36 26.46 -26.72
N THR A 251 -2.24 27.41 -27.08
CA THR A 251 -3.60 27.54 -26.51
C THR A 251 -4.63 27.37 -27.60
N VAL A 252 -5.84 26.98 -27.22
CA VAL A 252 -6.97 26.86 -28.14
C VAL A 252 -7.44 28.26 -28.52
N LYS A 253 -7.44 28.58 -29.81
CA LYS A 253 -7.95 29.82 -30.38
C LYS A 253 -9.45 29.71 -30.71
N SER A 254 -9.81 28.62 -31.39
CA SER A 254 -11.17 28.29 -31.78
C SER A 254 -11.31 26.78 -31.86
N VAL A 255 -12.54 26.28 -31.81
CA VAL A 255 -12.84 24.85 -32.03
C VAL A 255 -14.19 24.75 -32.76
N ASP A 256 -14.21 23.94 -33.85
CA ASP A 256 -15.49 23.41 -34.37
C ASP A 256 -15.60 21.96 -33.87
N ASP A 257 -16.61 21.73 -33.03
CA ASP A 257 -16.86 20.44 -32.38
C ASP A 257 -18.16 19.75 -32.87
N LYS A 258 -18.81 20.30 -33.90
CA LYS A 258 -20.09 19.77 -34.41
C LYS A 258 -19.99 18.30 -34.81
N ALA A 259 -18.98 17.94 -35.60
CA ALA A 259 -18.79 16.58 -36.03
C ALA A 259 -18.45 15.63 -34.84
N ALA A 260 -17.66 16.11 -33.91
CA ALA A 260 -17.33 15.37 -32.70
C ALA A 260 -18.55 15.09 -31.80
N ARG A 261 -19.41 16.09 -31.62
CA ARG A 261 -20.65 15.96 -30.84
C ARG A 261 -21.65 14.99 -31.49
N ALA A 262 -21.60 14.82 -32.81
CA ALA A 262 -22.49 13.90 -33.54
C ALA A 262 -22.13 12.43 -33.35
N VAL A 263 -20.95 12.12 -32.82
CA VAL A 263 -20.54 10.73 -32.57
C VAL A 263 -21.36 10.12 -31.45
N LYS A 264 -21.98 8.98 -31.74
CA LYS A 264 -22.79 8.24 -30.75
C LYS A 264 -21.97 7.92 -29.51
N GLY A 265 -22.47 8.32 -28.35
CA GLY A 265 -21.85 8.09 -27.06
C GLY A 265 -21.04 9.28 -26.54
N VAL A 266 -20.88 10.35 -27.32
CA VAL A 266 -20.35 11.62 -26.84
C VAL A 266 -21.39 12.30 -25.96
N VAL A 267 -20.94 12.81 -24.83
CA VAL A 267 -21.78 13.52 -23.84
C VAL A 267 -21.48 15.02 -23.90
N ASP A 268 -20.20 15.39 -24.01
CA ASP A 268 -19.81 16.80 -24.09
C ASP A 268 -18.42 16.99 -24.72
N VAL A 269 -18.17 18.23 -25.17
CA VAL A 269 -16.86 18.71 -25.62
C VAL A 269 -16.54 19.99 -24.86
N VAL A 270 -15.40 20.00 -24.19
CA VAL A 270 -15.03 21.09 -23.26
C VAL A 270 -13.64 21.63 -23.58
N THR A 271 -13.54 22.94 -23.78
CA THR A 271 -12.24 23.60 -23.86
C THR A 271 -11.64 23.78 -22.49
N THR A 272 -10.39 23.35 -22.34
CA THR A 272 -9.60 23.44 -21.11
C THR A 272 -8.37 24.32 -21.32
N SER A 273 -7.67 24.68 -20.25
CA SER A 273 -6.36 25.38 -20.36
C SER A 273 -5.26 24.58 -21.08
N ARG A 274 -5.49 23.28 -21.34
CA ARG A 274 -4.50 22.38 -21.93
C ARG A 274 -4.92 21.77 -23.28
N GLY A 275 -6.05 22.21 -23.83
CA GLY A 275 -6.60 21.69 -25.08
C GLY A 275 -8.11 21.48 -25.03
N VAL A 276 -8.64 20.68 -25.95
CA VAL A 276 -10.07 20.36 -26.04
C VAL A 276 -10.30 18.93 -25.59
N ALA A 277 -11.15 18.75 -24.58
CA ALA A 277 -11.53 17.45 -24.03
C ALA A 277 -12.86 17.00 -24.64
N VAL A 278 -12.90 15.75 -25.12
CA VAL A 278 -14.14 15.07 -25.49
C VAL A 278 -14.50 14.11 -24.36
N LEU A 279 -15.72 14.23 -23.84
CA LEU A 279 -16.28 13.36 -22.82
C LEU A 279 -17.28 12.40 -23.46
N ALA A 280 -17.12 11.11 -23.23
CA ALA A 280 -18.00 10.09 -23.83
C ALA A 280 -18.25 8.93 -22.86
N SER A 281 -19.26 8.12 -23.17
CA SER A 281 -19.60 6.91 -22.41
C SER A 281 -18.64 5.74 -22.63
N SER A 282 -17.73 5.84 -23.59
CA SER A 282 -16.69 4.83 -23.88
C SER A 282 -15.41 5.45 -24.42
N THR A 283 -14.29 4.78 -24.22
CA THR A 283 -12.98 5.18 -24.75
C THR A 283 -13.00 5.26 -26.27
N TYR A 284 -13.66 4.30 -26.94
CA TYR A 284 -13.77 4.29 -28.41
C TYR A 284 -14.49 5.54 -28.92
N ALA A 285 -15.66 5.87 -28.35
CA ALA A 285 -16.40 7.06 -28.75
C ALA A 285 -15.60 8.34 -28.52
N ALA A 286 -14.94 8.45 -27.35
CA ALA A 286 -14.11 9.61 -27.02
C ALA A 286 -12.94 9.80 -28.03
N ILE A 287 -12.25 8.72 -28.40
CA ILE A 287 -11.14 8.76 -29.37
C ILE A 287 -11.66 9.15 -30.77
N LYS A 288 -12.73 8.50 -31.24
CA LYS A 288 -13.30 8.78 -32.57
C LYS A 288 -13.80 10.22 -32.67
N ALA A 289 -14.47 10.72 -31.66
CA ALA A 289 -14.91 12.09 -31.66
C ALA A 289 -13.76 13.11 -31.60
N ARG A 290 -12.71 12.80 -30.83
CA ARG A 290 -11.52 13.66 -30.78
C ARG A 290 -10.84 13.81 -32.14
N GLU A 291 -10.86 12.76 -32.99
CA GLU A 291 -10.30 12.78 -34.35
C GLU A 291 -11.09 13.73 -35.30
N LEU A 292 -12.33 14.07 -34.94
CA LEU A 292 -13.21 14.93 -35.71
C LEU A 292 -13.24 16.39 -35.23
N LEU A 293 -12.42 16.73 -34.23
CA LEU A 293 -12.28 18.12 -33.78
C LEU A 293 -11.46 18.92 -34.81
N ASP A 294 -11.92 20.11 -35.16
CA ASP A 294 -11.16 21.13 -35.86
C ASP A 294 -10.78 22.24 -34.86
N ILE A 295 -9.46 22.35 -34.57
CA ILE A 295 -8.94 23.19 -33.47
C ILE A 295 -7.92 24.19 -34.04
#